data_45a68c985e5a1f091e8a17dee0d443e6
#
_entry.id   45a68c985e5a1f091e8a17dee0d443e6
#
_cell.length_a   1.000
_cell.length_b   1.000
_cell.length_c   1.000
_cell.angle_alpha   90.00
_cell.angle_beta   90.00
_cell.angle_gamma   90.00
#
_symmetry.space_group_name_H-M   'P 1'
#
loop_
_entity.id
_entity.type
_entity.pdbx_description
1 polymer ?
#
loop_
_entity_poly.entity_id
_entity_poly.type
_entity_poly.pdbx_seq_one_letter_code
_entity_poly.pdbx_strand_id
1 'polypeptide(L)'
;MSKRSIKITMSALLMAAATMTATAPANATSPKGPLTDVRIATHFDLSAGQMPENIALLPDGTANITFAASRQVAQVTPRGKTRILATLPAPADGGINTPILGFPLATGIAHTSDGTVYVLYATGTADLTGLWRLRHGQTPRRIAALPANGLPNGLALDGKGERLYITDSVLGTVWTVPVTGGTPTAWSTAPELASTGFLGANGVKVRGGALWVTNLDRGTLLRIPIRPGNRAGKPQVKASGLAGIDDFAFTGRGDEILAALNAPSTVVRIQPDGTSTTVLDTGDGLQNPTSVALRGNDVYVLSAAYTTATDPNLLRAHLRKHP
;
A
#
# COMPACT_ATOMS: atom_id res chain seq x y z
N MET A 1 -38.46 -4.86 -6.84
CA MET A 1 -37.03 -5.17 -6.72
C MET A 1 -36.44 -4.25 -5.65
N SER A 2 -36.24 -4.78 -4.46
CA SER A 2 -35.85 -4.00 -3.27
C SER A 2 -34.32 -3.77 -3.27
N LYS A 3 -33.91 -2.51 -3.29
CA LYS A 3 -32.51 -2.09 -3.08
C LYS A 3 -32.17 -2.33 -1.61
N ARG A 4 -31.49 -3.42 -1.28
CA ARG A 4 -30.90 -3.62 0.03
C ARG A 4 -29.61 -2.79 0.13
N SER A 5 -29.69 -1.69 0.87
CA SER A 5 -28.51 -0.96 1.32
C SER A 5 -27.73 -1.84 2.29
N ILE A 6 -26.52 -2.20 1.92
CA ILE A 6 -25.57 -2.91 2.80
C ILE A 6 -25.04 -1.87 3.79
N LYS A 7 -25.57 -1.89 5.01
CA LYS A 7 -24.96 -1.16 6.13
C LYS A 7 -23.75 -1.96 6.60
N ILE A 8 -22.56 -1.52 6.23
CA ILE A 8 -21.30 -2.03 6.77
C ILE A 8 -21.17 -1.43 8.18
N THR A 9 -21.50 -2.22 9.19
CA THR A 9 -21.27 -1.85 10.59
C THR A 9 -19.81 -2.17 10.91
N MET A 10 -18.92 -1.20 10.77
CA MET A 10 -17.55 -1.32 11.27
C MET A 10 -17.60 -1.28 12.80
N SER A 11 -17.32 -2.42 13.43
CA SER A 11 -17.07 -2.48 14.88
C SER A 11 -15.77 -1.72 15.17
N ALA A 12 -15.91 -0.54 15.77
CA ALA A 12 -14.78 0.26 16.22
C ALA A 12 -14.07 -0.44 17.37
N LEU A 13 -12.85 -0.94 17.14
CA LEU A 13 -11.95 -1.32 18.21
C LEU A 13 -11.37 -0.04 18.81
N LEU A 14 -11.88 0.36 19.99
CA LEU A 14 -11.33 1.48 20.77
C LEU A 14 -9.92 1.10 21.25
N MET A 15 -8.90 1.72 20.69
CA MET A 15 -7.60 1.84 21.36
C MET A 15 -7.67 3.02 22.33
N ALA A 16 -7.45 2.77 23.60
CA ALA A 16 -7.35 3.78 24.63
C ALA A 16 -6.13 4.68 24.37
N ALA A 17 -6.38 5.91 23.94
CA ALA A 17 -5.35 6.94 23.82
C ALA A 17 -5.19 7.63 25.20
N ALA A 18 -4.02 7.50 25.78
CA ALA A 18 -3.62 8.31 26.93
C ALA A 18 -3.42 9.76 26.46
N THR A 19 -4.28 10.65 26.93
CA THR A 19 -4.19 12.09 26.66
C THR A 19 -3.07 12.72 27.49
N MET A 20 -1.95 13.00 26.86
CA MET A 20 -0.99 13.99 27.37
C MET A 20 -1.31 15.34 26.73
N THR A 21 -1.82 16.27 27.52
CA THR A 21 -2.01 17.66 27.12
C THR A 21 -0.67 18.37 27.11
N ALA A 22 -0.07 18.53 25.92
CA ALA A 22 1.04 19.42 25.70
C ALA A 22 0.50 20.75 25.13
N THR A 23 0.64 21.84 25.88
CA THR A 23 0.38 23.21 25.41
C THR A 23 1.44 23.57 24.37
N ALA A 24 1.03 23.73 23.11
CA ALA A 24 1.90 24.22 22.05
C ALA A 24 1.96 25.75 22.06
N PRO A 25 3.15 26.38 21.90
CA PRO A 25 3.26 27.80 21.65
C PRO A 25 2.80 28.14 20.23
N ALA A 26 2.06 29.24 20.10
CA ALA A 26 1.57 29.77 18.84
C ALA A 26 2.71 30.32 17.96
N ASN A 27 2.56 30.14 16.65
CA ASN A 27 3.26 30.84 15.56
C ASN A 27 4.79 30.67 15.46
N ALA A 28 5.23 29.48 15.07
CA ALA A 28 6.38 29.37 14.19
C ALA A 28 5.85 29.00 12.79
N THR A 29 6.06 29.83 11.77
CA THR A 29 5.92 29.43 10.38
C THR A 29 6.87 28.27 10.16
N SER A 30 6.30 27.05 10.11
CA SER A 30 7.09 25.84 9.84
C SER A 30 7.91 26.07 8.58
N PRO A 31 9.22 25.75 8.55
CA PRO A 31 9.99 25.83 7.33
C PRO A 31 9.23 25.01 6.29
N LYS A 32 8.93 25.63 5.13
CA LYS A 32 8.25 24.96 4.02
C LYS A 32 8.98 23.65 3.76
N GLY A 33 8.32 22.51 4.05
CA GLY A 33 8.89 21.17 3.93
C GLY A 33 9.39 20.88 2.50
N PRO A 34 9.97 19.71 2.25
CA PRO A 34 10.51 19.36 0.93
C PRO A 34 9.43 19.24 -0.16
N LEU A 35 8.16 19.30 0.20
CA LEU A 35 7.02 19.19 -0.72
C LEU A 35 6.36 20.55 -0.98
N THR A 36 5.96 20.78 -2.23
CA THR A 36 5.22 21.96 -2.71
C THR A 36 4.05 21.54 -3.58
N ASP A 37 3.21 22.49 -3.96
CA ASP A 37 2.05 22.29 -4.84
C ASP A 37 1.12 21.19 -4.35
N VAL A 38 0.97 21.09 -3.03
CA VAL A 38 0.13 20.09 -2.36
C VAL A 38 -1.33 20.37 -2.68
N ARG A 39 -2.02 19.38 -3.23
CA ARG A 39 -3.44 19.47 -3.55
C ARG A 39 -4.08 18.09 -3.68
N ILE A 40 -5.36 17.99 -3.39
CA ILE A 40 -6.17 16.83 -3.76
C ILE A 40 -6.41 16.89 -5.28
N ALA A 41 -5.99 15.84 -5.97
CA ALA A 41 -6.14 15.70 -7.43
C ALA A 41 -7.44 14.99 -7.80
N THR A 42 -7.94 14.10 -6.93
CA THR A 42 -9.15 13.31 -7.16
C THR A 42 -9.74 12.90 -5.83
N HIS A 43 -11.06 13.08 -5.68
CA HIS A 43 -11.84 12.49 -4.60
C HIS A 43 -12.47 11.19 -5.11
N PHE A 44 -12.62 10.20 -4.22
CA PHE A 44 -13.25 8.93 -4.55
C PHE A 44 -14.57 8.76 -3.79
N ASP A 45 -15.44 7.88 -4.28
CA ASP A 45 -16.76 7.65 -3.69
C ASP A 45 -16.67 6.60 -2.57
N LEU A 46 -16.66 7.10 -1.32
CA LEU A 46 -16.66 6.24 -0.13
C LEU A 46 -17.91 5.35 -0.08
N SER A 47 -19.07 5.86 -0.52
CA SER A 47 -20.33 5.09 -0.51
C SER A 47 -20.31 3.92 -1.49
N ALA A 48 -19.51 4.02 -2.55
CA ALA A 48 -19.24 2.95 -3.50
C ALA A 48 -18.10 2.02 -3.05
N GLY A 49 -17.53 2.22 -1.85
CA GLY A 49 -16.40 1.45 -1.34
C GLY A 49 -15.08 1.76 -2.04
N GLN A 50 -14.96 2.92 -2.67
CA GLN A 50 -13.72 3.35 -3.34
C GLN A 50 -12.70 3.87 -2.32
N MET A 51 -12.19 2.95 -1.51
CA MET A 51 -11.11 3.16 -0.55
C MET A 51 -9.78 2.76 -1.21
N PRO A 52 -8.97 3.72 -1.70
CA PRO A 52 -7.75 3.37 -2.44
C PRO A 52 -6.70 2.77 -1.52
N GLU A 53 -6.01 1.72 -2.01
CA GLU A 53 -5.05 0.96 -1.21
C GLU A 53 -3.63 1.07 -1.75
N ASN A 54 -3.41 0.74 -3.01
CA ASN A 54 -2.06 0.75 -3.57
C ASN A 54 -2.02 1.38 -4.97
N ILE A 55 -0.83 1.87 -5.37
CA ILE A 55 -0.63 2.65 -6.59
C ILE A 55 0.60 2.18 -7.37
N ALA A 56 0.44 2.07 -8.70
CA ALA A 56 1.52 1.84 -9.65
C ALA A 56 1.42 2.86 -10.80
N LEU A 57 2.44 3.72 -10.93
CA LEU A 57 2.45 4.80 -11.91
C LEU A 57 2.95 4.34 -13.27
N LEU A 58 2.23 4.71 -14.32
CA LEU A 58 2.68 4.57 -15.71
C LEU A 58 3.63 5.71 -16.11
N PRO A 59 4.43 5.54 -17.19
CA PRO A 59 5.38 6.57 -17.62
C PRO A 59 4.75 7.93 -17.97
N ASP A 60 3.47 7.95 -18.37
CA ASP A 60 2.74 9.18 -18.70
C ASP A 60 2.14 9.88 -17.45
N GLY A 61 2.31 9.29 -16.27
CA GLY A 61 1.75 9.79 -15.00
C GLY A 61 0.33 9.33 -14.71
N THR A 62 -0.25 8.47 -15.55
CA THR A 62 -1.47 7.74 -15.21
C THR A 62 -1.18 6.78 -14.06
N ALA A 63 -2.06 6.74 -13.08
CA ALA A 63 -1.96 5.86 -11.92
C ALA A 63 -2.88 4.65 -12.08
N ASN A 64 -2.35 3.44 -12.03
CA ASN A 64 -3.14 2.25 -11.74
C ASN A 64 -3.28 2.15 -10.23
N ILE A 65 -4.51 2.00 -9.72
CA ILE A 65 -4.81 1.92 -8.29
C ILE A 65 -5.73 0.75 -8.00
N THR A 66 -5.68 0.26 -6.77
CA THR A 66 -6.68 -0.66 -6.22
C THR A 66 -7.63 0.10 -5.31
N PHE A 67 -8.92 -0.26 -5.33
CA PHE A 67 -9.89 0.10 -4.32
C PHE A 67 -10.16 -1.14 -3.47
N ALA A 68 -9.74 -1.11 -2.20
CA ALA A 68 -9.77 -2.27 -1.33
C ALA A 68 -11.16 -2.89 -1.23
N ALA A 69 -12.11 -2.21 -0.61
CA ALA A 69 -13.42 -2.76 -0.28
C ALA A 69 -14.31 -3.02 -1.51
N SER A 70 -14.24 -2.19 -2.56
CA SER A 70 -14.99 -2.41 -3.79
C SER A 70 -14.38 -3.48 -4.70
N ARG A 71 -13.19 -3.99 -4.37
CA ARG A 71 -12.48 -5.02 -5.15
C ARG A 71 -12.17 -4.59 -6.59
N GLN A 72 -12.02 -3.28 -6.78
CA GLN A 72 -11.83 -2.70 -8.10
C GLN A 72 -10.37 -2.38 -8.37
N VAL A 73 -10.00 -2.47 -9.63
CA VAL A 73 -8.78 -1.91 -10.19
C VAL A 73 -9.17 -0.76 -11.10
N ALA A 74 -8.55 0.39 -10.91
CA ALA A 74 -8.87 1.60 -11.65
C ALA A 74 -7.63 2.28 -12.22
N GLN A 75 -7.83 3.12 -13.21
CA GLN A 75 -6.86 4.10 -13.69
C GLN A 75 -7.33 5.51 -13.33
N VAL A 76 -6.39 6.33 -12.84
CA VAL A 76 -6.58 7.76 -12.64
C VAL A 76 -5.62 8.50 -13.55
N THR A 77 -6.15 9.29 -14.47
CA THR A 77 -5.31 10.08 -15.39
C THR A 77 -4.62 11.23 -14.64
N PRO A 78 -3.57 11.87 -15.22
CA PRO A 78 -2.95 13.06 -14.63
C PRO A 78 -3.91 14.22 -14.38
N ARG A 79 -5.06 14.25 -15.08
CA ARG A 79 -6.14 15.23 -14.90
C ARG A 79 -7.19 14.82 -13.86
N GLY A 80 -6.98 13.71 -13.13
CA GLY A 80 -7.90 13.23 -12.10
C GLY A 80 -9.08 12.40 -12.58
N LYS A 81 -9.24 12.14 -13.89
CA LYS A 81 -10.34 11.30 -14.39
C LYS A 81 -10.09 9.84 -14.01
N THR A 82 -11.04 9.25 -13.29
CA THR A 82 -11.04 7.84 -12.87
C THR A 82 -11.80 6.96 -13.87
N ARG A 83 -11.24 5.79 -14.19
CA ARG A 83 -11.87 4.74 -15.00
C ARG A 83 -11.63 3.38 -14.34
N ILE A 84 -12.69 2.63 -14.07
CA ILE A 84 -12.60 1.25 -13.58
C ILE A 84 -12.11 0.36 -14.73
N LEU A 85 -11.05 -0.41 -14.48
CA LEU A 85 -10.49 -1.39 -15.40
C LEU A 85 -11.13 -2.75 -15.22
N ALA A 86 -11.35 -3.15 -13.96
CA ALA A 86 -11.94 -4.43 -13.59
C ALA A 86 -12.50 -4.39 -12.17
N THR A 87 -13.45 -5.30 -11.90
CA THR A 87 -13.88 -5.67 -10.56
C THR A 87 -13.58 -7.15 -10.35
N LEU A 88 -12.86 -7.50 -9.28
CA LEU A 88 -12.54 -8.88 -8.94
C LEU A 88 -13.81 -9.60 -8.43
N PRO A 89 -13.90 -10.94 -8.62
CA PRO A 89 -15.07 -11.72 -8.21
C PRO A 89 -15.39 -11.53 -6.73
N ALA A 90 -16.68 -11.48 -6.38
CA ALA A 90 -17.09 -11.48 -4.99
C ALA A 90 -16.94 -12.90 -4.41
N PRO A 91 -16.35 -13.07 -3.22
CA PRO A 91 -16.35 -14.36 -2.55
C PRO A 91 -17.80 -14.75 -2.14
N ALA A 92 -18.09 -16.03 -2.21
CA ALA A 92 -19.45 -16.56 -1.95
C ALA A 92 -19.94 -16.28 -0.52
N ASP A 93 -19.00 -16.24 0.44
CA ASP A 93 -19.23 -15.92 1.85
C ASP A 93 -19.26 -14.41 2.15
N GLY A 94 -19.17 -13.55 1.13
CA GLY A 94 -19.06 -12.10 1.29
C GLY A 94 -17.69 -11.64 1.82
N GLY A 95 -16.72 -12.56 1.99
CA GLY A 95 -15.38 -12.27 2.49
C GLY A 95 -15.28 -12.20 4.01
N ILE A 96 -16.28 -12.67 4.74
CA ILE A 96 -16.30 -12.67 6.22
C ILE A 96 -15.13 -13.48 6.83
N ASN A 97 -14.57 -14.42 6.07
CA ASN A 97 -13.42 -15.22 6.48
C ASN A 97 -12.07 -14.56 6.14
N THR A 98 -12.06 -13.35 5.55
CA THR A 98 -10.80 -12.61 5.33
C THR A 98 -10.12 -12.35 6.68
N PRO A 99 -8.89 -12.85 6.88
CA PRO A 99 -8.22 -12.77 8.17
C PRO A 99 -8.16 -11.34 8.71
N ILE A 100 -8.38 -11.17 10.00
CA ILE A 100 -8.33 -9.91 10.75
C ILE A 100 -9.43 -8.91 10.35
N LEU A 101 -9.75 -8.79 9.06
CA LEU A 101 -10.56 -7.69 8.53
C LEU A 101 -12.01 -8.07 8.28
N GLY A 102 -12.32 -9.32 7.95
CA GLY A 102 -13.69 -9.78 7.75
C GLY A 102 -14.39 -9.25 6.50
N PHE A 103 -13.64 -8.71 5.55
CA PHE A 103 -14.12 -8.29 4.23
C PHE A 103 -13.03 -8.44 3.17
N PRO A 104 -13.38 -8.68 1.89
CA PRO A 104 -12.40 -8.93 0.84
C PRO A 104 -11.70 -7.63 0.42
N LEU A 105 -10.38 -7.70 0.15
CA LEU A 105 -9.58 -6.55 -0.23
C LEU A 105 -8.78 -6.80 -1.51
N ALA A 106 -8.89 -5.87 -2.47
CA ALA A 106 -7.87 -5.70 -3.50
C ALA A 106 -6.76 -4.81 -2.94
N THR A 107 -5.53 -5.33 -2.87
CA THR A 107 -4.41 -4.68 -2.18
C THR A 107 -3.29 -4.31 -3.17
N GLY A 108 -2.10 -4.85 -3.04
CA GLY A 108 -0.92 -4.52 -3.82
C GLY A 108 -1.12 -4.57 -5.33
N ILE A 109 -0.53 -3.62 -6.04
CA ILE A 109 -0.61 -3.50 -7.51
C ILE A 109 0.77 -3.28 -8.12
N ALA A 110 1.03 -3.92 -9.25
CA ALA A 110 2.20 -3.70 -10.07
C ALA A 110 1.84 -3.83 -11.55
N HIS A 111 2.70 -3.35 -12.45
CA HIS A 111 2.53 -3.56 -13.89
C HIS A 111 3.87 -3.84 -14.57
N THR A 112 3.83 -4.56 -15.68
CA THR A 112 4.95 -4.73 -16.61
C THR A 112 4.89 -3.69 -17.72
N SER A 113 5.99 -3.54 -18.46
CA SER A 113 6.10 -2.56 -19.55
C SER A 113 5.15 -2.83 -20.73
N ASP A 114 4.65 -4.06 -20.88
CA ASP A 114 3.64 -4.43 -21.87
C ASP A 114 2.20 -4.04 -21.46
N GLY A 115 2.04 -3.35 -20.29
CA GLY A 115 0.75 -2.93 -19.77
C GLY A 115 -0.03 -4.00 -19.02
N THR A 116 0.54 -5.20 -18.82
CA THR A 116 -0.08 -6.21 -17.95
C THR A 116 -0.09 -5.72 -16.49
N VAL A 117 -1.24 -5.76 -15.85
CA VAL A 117 -1.40 -5.36 -14.44
C VAL A 117 -1.54 -6.60 -13.57
N TYR A 118 -0.84 -6.58 -12.43
CA TYR A 118 -0.89 -7.60 -11.39
C TYR A 118 -1.50 -7.00 -10.13
N VAL A 119 -2.40 -7.74 -9.48
CA VAL A 119 -3.13 -7.30 -8.28
C VAL A 119 -3.20 -8.42 -7.28
N LEU A 120 -3.02 -8.10 -6.02
CA LEU A 120 -3.26 -9.02 -4.92
C LEU A 120 -4.71 -8.93 -4.47
N TYR A 121 -5.26 -10.08 -4.09
CA TYR A 121 -6.62 -10.19 -3.60
C TYR A 121 -6.65 -11.10 -2.38
N ALA A 122 -7.10 -10.56 -1.25
CA ALA A 122 -7.32 -11.24 0.02
C ALA A 122 -8.82 -11.43 0.24
N THR A 123 -9.27 -12.66 0.42
CA THR A 123 -10.71 -12.98 0.56
C THR A 123 -11.02 -13.95 1.69
N GLY A 124 -10.00 -14.58 2.29
CA GLY A 124 -10.20 -15.65 3.25
C GLY A 124 -10.65 -16.96 2.63
N THR A 125 -10.77 -17.04 1.31
CA THR A 125 -11.20 -18.27 0.59
C THR A 125 -10.10 -18.78 -0.34
N ALA A 126 -9.98 -20.09 -0.48
CA ALA A 126 -8.90 -20.73 -1.24
C ALA A 126 -9.05 -20.57 -2.77
N ASP A 127 -10.26 -20.33 -3.25
CA ASP A 127 -10.58 -20.17 -4.66
C ASP A 127 -10.23 -18.77 -5.19
N LEU A 128 -10.26 -17.74 -4.35
CA LEU A 128 -10.06 -16.35 -4.78
C LEU A 128 -8.80 -15.69 -4.21
N THR A 129 -8.35 -16.03 -3.01
CA THR A 129 -7.13 -15.43 -2.42
C THR A 129 -5.91 -15.73 -3.30
N GLY A 130 -5.19 -14.67 -3.72
CA GLY A 130 -4.02 -14.86 -4.54
C GLY A 130 -3.60 -13.67 -5.38
N LEU A 131 -2.71 -13.96 -6.33
CA LEU A 131 -2.22 -13.02 -7.34
C LEU A 131 -3.08 -13.12 -8.60
N TRP A 132 -3.62 -11.99 -9.01
CA TRP A 132 -4.47 -11.84 -10.21
C TRP A 132 -3.75 -11.04 -11.27
N ARG A 133 -4.02 -11.38 -12.53
CA ARG A 133 -3.49 -10.71 -13.70
C ARG A 133 -4.62 -10.13 -14.55
N LEU A 134 -4.46 -8.86 -14.91
CA LEU A 134 -5.36 -8.13 -15.81
C LEU A 134 -4.60 -7.78 -17.09
N ARG A 135 -5.19 -8.08 -18.25
CA ARG A 135 -4.73 -7.64 -19.56
C ARG A 135 -5.85 -6.88 -20.25
N HIS A 136 -5.47 -5.91 -21.05
CA HIS A 136 -6.45 -5.12 -21.80
C HIS A 136 -7.43 -6.01 -22.57
N GLY A 137 -8.74 -5.75 -22.42
CA GLY A 137 -9.80 -6.50 -23.11
C GLY A 137 -10.02 -7.94 -22.62
N GLN A 138 -9.38 -8.36 -21.54
CA GLN A 138 -9.54 -9.71 -20.98
C GLN A 138 -10.15 -9.67 -19.57
N THR A 139 -10.87 -10.73 -19.21
CA THR A 139 -11.34 -10.95 -17.85
C THR A 139 -10.15 -11.17 -16.90
N PRO A 140 -10.15 -10.59 -15.70
CA PRO A 140 -9.14 -10.87 -14.69
C PRO A 140 -8.98 -12.35 -14.40
N ARG A 141 -7.74 -12.82 -14.28
CA ARG A 141 -7.45 -14.24 -14.03
C ARG A 141 -6.49 -14.39 -12.85
N ARG A 142 -6.84 -15.24 -11.89
CA ARG A 142 -5.90 -15.65 -10.84
C ARG A 142 -4.80 -16.51 -11.46
N ILE A 143 -3.54 -16.13 -11.27
CA ILE A 143 -2.37 -16.80 -11.82
C ILE A 143 -1.52 -17.52 -10.78
N ALA A 144 -1.74 -17.18 -9.49
CA ALA A 144 -1.15 -17.91 -8.36
C ALA A 144 -2.10 -17.89 -7.17
N ALA A 145 -2.31 -19.04 -6.55
CA ALA A 145 -3.05 -19.15 -5.30
C ALA A 145 -2.12 -18.79 -4.12
N LEU A 146 -2.61 -18.01 -3.17
CA LEU A 146 -1.95 -17.72 -1.90
C LEU A 146 -2.77 -18.31 -0.76
N PRO A 147 -2.17 -18.53 0.43
CA PRO A 147 -2.90 -19.10 1.57
C PRO A 147 -4.12 -18.26 1.94
N ALA A 148 -5.28 -18.93 2.10
CA ALA A 148 -6.55 -18.26 2.45
C ALA A 148 -6.53 -17.66 3.86
N ASN A 149 -5.73 -18.24 4.76
CA ASN A 149 -5.50 -17.73 6.12
C ASN A 149 -4.43 -16.62 6.19
N GLY A 150 -3.92 -16.18 5.05
CA GLY A 150 -3.01 -15.04 4.90
C GLY A 150 -3.73 -13.77 4.45
N LEU A 151 -3.01 -12.66 4.47
CA LEU A 151 -3.45 -11.40 3.92
C LEU A 151 -2.34 -10.84 3.00
N PRO A 152 -2.32 -11.28 1.72
CA PRO A 152 -1.40 -10.72 0.74
C PRO A 152 -1.66 -9.22 0.59
N ASN A 153 -0.60 -8.40 0.75
CA ASN A 153 -0.72 -6.95 0.87
C ASN A 153 0.16 -6.19 -0.13
N GLY A 154 1.45 -6.07 0.11
CA GLY A 154 2.36 -5.36 -0.79
C GLY A 154 2.82 -6.21 -1.98
N LEU A 155 3.02 -5.57 -3.13
CA LEU A 155 3.44 -6.22 -4.38
C LEU A 155 4.58 -5.46 -5.04
N ALA A 156 5.68 -6.13 -5.32
CA ALA A 156 6.81 -5.55 -6.06
C ALA A 156 7.28 -6.47 -7.19
N LEU A 157 7.55 -5.86 -8.35
CA LEU A 157 8.18 -6.52 -9.48
C LEU A 157 9.72 -6.40 -9.35
N ASP A 158 10.45 -7.44 -9.69
CA ASP A 158 11.91 -7.37 -9.75
C ASP A 158 12.39 -6.47 -10.90
N GLY A 159 13.67 -6.06 -10.87
CA GLY A 159 14.23 -5.17 -11.87
C GLY A 159 14.32 -5.75 -13.29
N LYS A 160 14.10 -7.07 -13.43
CA LYS A 160 14.07 -7.76 -14.75
C LYS A 160 12.65 -7.92 -15.28
N GLY A 161 11.62 -7.69 -14.45
CA GLY A 161 10.23 -7.91 -14.83
C GLY A 161 9.84 -9.39 -14.92
N GLU A 162 10.57 -10.27 -14.26
CA GLU A 162 10.37 -11.73 -14.35
C GLU A 162 9.71 -12.32 -13.10
N ARG A 163 9.80 -11.63 -11.97
CA ARG A 163 9.42 -12.14 -10.66
C ARG A 163 8.69 -11.10 -9.83
N LEU A 164 7.68 -11.57 -9.14
CA LEU A 164 6.93 -10.77 -8.16
C LEU A 164 7.28 -11.20 -6.73
N TYR A 165 7.40 -10.24 -5.84
CA TYR A 165 7.52 -10.41 -4.40
C TYR A 165 6.24 -9.89 -3.74
N ILE A 166 5.72 -10.65 -2.80
CA ILE A 166 4.43 -10.41 -2.17
C ILE A 166 4.62 -10.48 -0.65
N THR A 167 4.29 -9.42 0.05
CA THR A 167 4.21 -9.47 1.52
C THR A 167 2.87 -10.00 1.96
N ASP A 168 2.88 -10.80 3.03
CA ASP A 168 1.69 -11.30 3.71
C ASP A 168 1.68 -10.74 5.12
N SER A 169 0.72 -9.87 5.39
CA SER A 169 0.65 -9.12 6.64
C SER A 169 0.21 -9.96 7.85
N VAL A 170 -0.47 -11.07 7.62
CA VAL A 170 -0.92 -11.98 8.68
C VAL A 170 0.10 -13.10 8.92
N LEU A 171 0.59 -13.72 7.85
CA LEU A 171 1.53 -14.84 7.96
C LEU A 171 2.98 -14.38 8.19
N GLY A 172 3.28 -13.07 8.15
CA GLY A 172 4.63 -12.54 8.33
C GLY A 172 5.62 -13.11 7.31
N THR A 173 5.17 -13.30 6.08
CA THR A 173 5.92 -13.98 5.03
C THR A 173 6.09 -13.08 3.82
N VAL A 174 7.25 -13.12 3.19
CA VAL A 174 7.41 -12.65 1.81
C VAL A 174 7.36 -13.85 0.88
N TRP A 175 6.36 -13.88 0.00
CA TRP A 175 6.23 -14.86 -1.06
C TRP A 175 6.92 -14.38 -2.32
N THR A 176 7.31 -15.31 -3.18
CA THR A 176 7.80 -15.00 -4.53
C THR A 176 7.16 -15.92 -5.55
N VAL A 177 6.85 -15.35 -6.73
CA VAL A 177 6.22 -16.07 -7.85
C VAL A 177 6.68 -15.47 -9.18
N PRO A 178 6.85 -16.29 -10.26
CA PRO A 178 7.09 -15.75 -11.60
C PRO A 178 5.93 -14.90 -12.10
N VAL A 179 6.18 -13.92 -12.96
CA VAL A 179 5.11 -13.10 -13.59
C VAL A 179 4.16 -13.91 -14.45
N THR A 180 4.59 -15.11 -14.90
CA THR A 180 3.73 -16.07 -15.60
C THR A 180 2.71 -16.74 -14.69
N GLY A 181 2.91 -16.69 -13.36
CA GLY A 181 2.13 -17.38 -12.35
C GLY A 181 2.76 -18.71 -11.94
N GLY A 182 1.99 -19.51 -11.24
CA GLY A 182 2.42 -20.81 -10.71
C GLY A 182 2.34 -20.89 -9.19
N THR A 183 3.07 -21.82 -8.58
CA THR A 183 3.09 -22.03 -7.14
C THR A 183 3.97 -20.98 -6.45
N PRO A 184 3.44 -20.16 -5.53
CA PRO A 184 4.25 -19.25 -4.73
C PRO A 184 5.23 -20.03 -3.84
N THR A 185 6.42 -19.45 -3.65
CA THR A 185 7.44 -19.99 -2.73
C THR A 185 7.66 -18.98 -1.62
N ALA A 186 7.71 -19.43 -0.37
CA ALA A 186 8.10 -18.59 0.76
C ALA A 186 9.57 -18.17 0.57
N TRP A 187 9.78 -16.88 0.33
CA TRP A 187 11.11 -16.30 0.11
C TRP A 187 11.79 -15.91 1.43
N SER A 188 10.99 -15.40 2.39
CA SER A 188 11.44 -15.07 3.74
C SER A 188 10.29 -15.21 4.72
N THR A 189 10.59 -15.83 5.89
CA THR A 189 9.70 -15.95 7.06
C THR A 189 10.39 -15.41 8.30
N ALA A 190 11.25 -14.41 8.12
CA ALA A 190 12.03 -13.85 9.22
C ALA A 190 11.11 -13.23 10.29
N PRO A 191 11.42 -13.38 11.59
CA PRO A 191 10.56 -12.90 12.69
C PRO A 191 10.27 -11.41 12.65
N GLU A 192 11.13 -10.60 12.02
CA GLU A 192 10.95 -9.17 11.84
C GLU A 192 9.78 -8.82 10.91
N LEU A 193 9.30 -9.78 10.10
CA LEU A 193 8.15 -9.65 9.21
C LEU A 193 6.81 -9.91 9.92
N ALA A 194 6.82 -10.64 11.03
CA ALA A 194 5.61 -11.05 11.73
C ALA A 194 4.90 -9.86 12.38
N SER A 195 3.56 -9.94 12.41
CA SER A 195 2.72 -9.02 13.18
C SER A 195 2.96 -9.18 14.68
N THR A 196 2.54 -8.20 15.46
CA THR A 196 2.50 -8.25 16.93
C THR A 196 1.10 -8.14 17.49
N GLY A 197 0.08 -8.11 16.64
CA GLY A 197 -1.31 -8.08 17.06
C GLY A 197 -2.31 -7.80 15.94
N PHE A 198 -1.91 -7.05 14.91
CA PHE A 198 -2.79 -6.69 13.80
C PHE A 198 -2.19 -7.07 12.45
N LEU A 199 -1.32 -6.25 11.86
CA LEU A 199 -0.72 -6.49 10.54
C LEU A 199 0.81 -6.32 10.60
N GLY A 200 1.54 -7.30 10.08
CA GLY A 200 3.00 -7.31 9.99
C GLY A 200 3.53 -6.72 8.69
N ALA A 201 4.24 -7.55 7.90
CA ALA A 201 4.84 -7.15 6.63
C ALA A 201 3.80 -6.57 5.67
N ASN A 202 4.00 -5.32 5.22
CA ASN A 202 3.03 -4.56 4.44
C ASN A 202 3.63 -4.10 3.10
N GLY A 203 3.99 -2.84 2.94
CA GLY A 203 4.58 -2.34 1.70
C GLY A 203 5.90 -3.03 1.35
N VAL A 204 6.16 -3.21 0.04
CA VAL A 204 7.41 -3.82 -0.45
C VAL A 204 7.92 -3.13 -1.70
N LYS A 205 9.23 -2.90 -1.78
CA LYS A 205 9.90 -2.38 -2.98
C LYS A 205 11.22 -3.12 -3.21
N VAL A 206 11.63 -3.24 -4.47
CA VAL A 206 12.94 -3.79 -4.87
C VAL A 206 13.89 -2.64 -5.18
N ARG A 207 15.02 -2.55 -4.47
CA ARG A 207 16.04 -1.53 -4.72
C ARG A 207 17.43 -1.97 -4.24
N GLY A 208 18.46 -1.68 -5.03
CA GLY A 208 19.85 -1.87 -4.63
C GLY A 208 20.18 -3.33 -4.23
N GLY A 209 19.66 -4.31 -4.97
CA GLY A 209 19.87 -5.74 -4.69
C GLY A 209 19.23 -6.21 -3.38
N ALA A 210 18.18 -5.54 -2.93
CA ALA A 210 17.45 -5.89 -1.72
C ALA A 210 15.94 -5.69 -1.89
N LEU A 211 15.15 -6.41 -1.07
CA LEU A 211 13.79 -6.03 -0.77
C LEU A 211 13.80 -5.06 0.42
N TRP A 212 12.99 -4.02 0.29
CA TRP A 212 12.65 -3.12 1.37
C TRP A 212 11.20 -3.38 1.74
N VAL A 213 10.94 -3.60 3.02
CA VAL A 213 9.63 -4.05 3.52
C VAL A 213 9.26 -3.22 4.75
N THR A 214 8.06 -2.71 4.78
CA THR A 214 7.48 -2.10 5.98
C THR A 214 6.85 -3.17 6.87
N ASN A 215 6.86 -2.96 8.18
CA ASN A 215 6.04 -3.73 9.12
C ASN A 215 5.17 -2.73 9.89
N LEU A 216 3.86 -2.82 9.69
CA LEU A 216 2.88 -1.87 10.20
C LEU A 216 2.84 -1.85 11.72
N ASP A 217 2.71 -3.02 12.35
CA ASP A 217 2.63 -3.16 13.81
C ASP A 217 3.92 -2.73 14.50
N ARG A 218 5.06 -3.18 13.99
CA ARG A 218 6.37 -2.87 14.57
C ARG A 218 6.83 -1.44 14.27
N GLY A 219 6.17 -0.76 13.35
CA GLY A 219 6.56 0.58 12.89
C GLY A 219 7.98 0.59 12.36
N THR A 220 8.37 -0.42 11.56
CA THR A 220 9.74 -0.57 11.07
C THR A 220 9.83 -0.61 9.56
N LEU A 221 10.94 -0.11 9.02
CA LEU A 221 11.38 -0.29 7.65
C LEU A 221 12.55 -1.26 7.64
N LEU A 222 12.42 -2.37 6.94
CA LEU A 222 13.39 -3.44 6.82
C LEU A 222 14.08 -3.42 5.46
N ARG A 223 15.36 -3.75 5.41
CA ARG A 223 16.11 -4.05 4.20
C ARG A 223 16.58 -5.50 4.25
N ILE A 224 16.14 -6.32 3.28
CA ILE A 224 16.46 -7.76 3.20
C ILE A 224 17.29 -7.98 1.92
N PRO A 225 18.60 -8.25 2.00
CA PRO A 225 19.44 -8.47 0.82
C PRO A 225 18.95 -9.65 -0.01
N ILE A 226 18.91 -9.48 -1.35
CA ILE A 226 18.69 -10.57 -2.31
C ILE A 226 20.05 -11.18 -2.61
N ARG A 227 20.26 -12.42 -2.18
CA ARG A 227 21.49 -13.18 -2.37
C ARG A 227 21.49 -13.96 -3.69
N PRO A 228 22.64 -14.42 -4.20
CA PRO A 228 22.69 -15.30 -5.38
C PRO A 228 21.72 -16.46 -5.28
N GLY A 229 21.09 -16.83 -6.40
CA GLY A 229 20.01 -17.81 -6.45
C GLY A 229 18.68 -17.31 -5.87
N ASN A 230 18.48 -16.01 -5.80
CA ASN A 230 17.27 -15.38 -5.26
C ASN A 230 16.98 -15.77 -3.79
N ARG A 231 17.99 -15.95 -2.96
CA ARG A 231 17.82 -16.29 -1.54
C ARG A 231 17.71 -15.03 -0.70
N ALA A 232 16.87 -15.07 0.36
CA ALA A 232 16.79 -13.99 1.33
C ALA A 232 18.05 -13.93 2.20
N GLY A 233 18.59 -12.72 2.39
CA GLY A 233 19.57 -12.42 3.42
C GLY A 233 18.91 -12.13 4.77
N LYS A 234 19.71 -11.85 5.80
CA LYS A 234 19.20 -11.43 7.11
C LYS A 234 18.58 -10.04 7.01
N PRO A 235 17.35 -9.81 7.53
CA PRO A 235 16.77 -8.49 7.62
C PRO A 235 17.63 -7.51 8.43
N GLN A 236 17.62 -6.25 8.02
CA GLN A 236 18.25 -5.13 8.67
C GLN A 236 17.19 -4.06 8.90
N VAL A 237 17.00 -3.64 10.15
CA VAL A 237 16.14 -2.50 10.46
C VAL A 237 16.85 -1.23 10.00
N LYS A 238 16.20 -0.47 9.11
CA LYS A 238 16.69 0.79 8.54
C LYS A 238 16.07 2.01 9.20
N ALA A 239 14.83 1.89 9.69
CA ALA A 239 14.15 2.90 10.47
C ALA A 239 13.14 2.24 11.40
N SER A 240 12.80 2.90 12.50
CA SER A 240 11.83 2.46 13.51
C SER A 240 11.07 3.65 14.09
N GLY A 241 10.08 3.37 14.97
CA GLY A 241 9.21 4.42 15.52
C GLY A 241 8.19 4.96 14.52
N LEU A 242 7.88 4.20 13.47
CA LEU A 242 7.00 4.56 12.37
C LEU A 242 5.64 3.85 12.51
N ALA A 243 5.00 4.00 13.68
CA ALA A 243 3.75 3.30 13.97
C ALA A 243 2.69 3.52 12.86
N GLY A 244 2.12 2.43 12.36
CA GLY A 244 1.15 2.46 11.26
C GLY A 244 1.77 2.66 9.87
N ILE A 245 3.08 2.43 9.70
CA ILE A 245 3.72 2.51 8.37
C ILE A 245 3.11 1.49 7.43
N ASP A 246 2.56 1.98 6.33
CA ASP A 246 1.87 1.19 5.32
C ASP A 246 2.78 0.97 4.09
N ASP A 247 2.66 1.74 3.05
CA ASP A 247 3.54 1.64 1.88
C ASP A 247 4.40 2.90 1.71
N PHE A 248 5.38 2.84 0.83
CA PHE A 248 6.41 3.87 0.68
C PHE A 248 6.95 3.94 -0.74
N ALA A 249 7.68 5.02 -1.04
CA ALA A 249 8.45 5.15 -2.27
C ALA A 249 9.80 5.81 -2.03
N PHE A 250 10.81 5.43 -2.83
CA PHE A 250 12.11 6.09 -2.85
C PHE A 250 12.02 7.42 -3.61
N THR A 251 12.64 8.45 -3.05
CA THR A 251 12.67 9.79 -3.69
C THR A 251 13.64 9.90 -4.85
N GLY A 252 14.47 8.87 -5.07
CA GLY A 252 15.57 8.91 -6.03
C GLY A 252 16.87 9.49 -5.47
N ARG A 253 16.87 9.96 -4.22
CA ARG A 253 18.04 10.54 -3.53
C ARG A 253 18.67 9.52 -2.58
N GLY A 254 19.56 8.68 -3.12
CA GLY A 254 20.06 7.56 -2.33
C GLY A 254 18.93 6.68 -1.80
N ASP A 255 18.96 6.35 -0.53
CA ASP A 255 17.94 5.54 0.16
C ASP A 255 16.89 6.41 0.89
N GLU A 256 16.75 7.68 0.53
CA GLU A 256 15.70 8.55 1.06
C GLU A 256 14.32 8.08 0.58
N ILE A 257 13.35 8.10 1.49
CA ILE A 257 12.01 7.53 1.29
C ILE A 257 10.94 8.53 1.73
N LEU A 258 9.79 8.53 1.05
CA LEU A 258 8.51 9.01 1.56
C LEU A 258 7.64 7.81 1.91
N ALA A 259 7.07 7.78 3.11
CA ALA A 259 6.26 6.67 3.60
C ALA A 259 4.92 7.16 4.15
N ALA A 260 3.84 6.43 3.82
CA ALA A 260 2.52 6.64 4.37
C ALA A 260 2.43 5.99 5.76
N LEU A 261 1.97 6.74 6.76
CA LEU A 261 1.61 6.25 8.08
C LEU A 261 0.09 6.33 8.21
N ASN A 262 -0.57 5.17 8.15
CA ASN A 262 -2.03 5.07 8.01
C ASN A 262 -2.77 5.66 9.22
N ALA A 263 -2.55 5.10 10.42
CA ALA A 263 -3.29 5.49 11.62
C ALA A 263 -3.08 6.97 12.01
N PRO A 264 -1.85 7.54 12.00
CA PRO A 264 -1.65 8.95 12.33
C PRO A 264 -2.04 9.91 11.19
N SER A 265 -2.46 9.40 10.02
CA SER A 265 -2.80 10.19 8.82
C SER A 265 -1.69 11.15 8.40
N THR A 266 -0.45 10.65 8.31
CA THR A 266 0.72 11.44 7.92
C THR A 266 1.52 10.78 6.80
N VAL A 267 2.31 11.59 6.08
CA VAL A 267 3.44 11.11 5.28
C VAL A 267 4.72 11.61 5.93
N VAL A 268 5.65 10.68 6.13
CA VAL A 268 6.98 11.00 6.67
C VAL A 268 8.05 10.86 5.59
N ARG A 269 9.06 11.71 5.69
CA ARG A 269 10.33 11.57 4.97
C ARG A 269 11.30 10.84 5.87
N ILE A 270 11.86 9.74 5.40
CA ILE A 270 12.85 8.92 6.10
C ILE A 270 14.20 9.13 5.41
N GLN A 271 15.18 9.57 6.17
CA GLN A 271 16.56 9.78 5.69
C GLN A 271 17.34 8.44 5.64
N PRO A 272 18.44 8.37 4.89
CA PRO A 272 19.28 7.16 4.84
C PRO A 272 19.81 6.67 6.19
N ASP A 273 19.95 7.58 7.18
CA ASP A 273 20.35 7.27 8.55
C ASP A 273 19.20 6.72 9.43
N GLY A 274 17.98 6.66 8.89
CA GLY A 274 16.78 6.16 9.56
C GLY A 274 15.99 7.23 10.32
N THR A 275 16.46 8.48 10.38
CA THR A 275 15.69 9.59 10.97
C THR A 275 14.47 9.91 10.11
N SER A 276 13.37 10.28 10.75
CA SER A 276 12.12 10.61 10.05
C SER A 276 11.56 11.96 10.47
N THR A 277 10.91 12.63 9.52
CA THR A 277 10.19 13.90 9.73
C THR A 277 8.86 13.87 8.99
N THR A 278 7.79 14.36 9.62
CA THR A 278 6.48 14.52 8.95
C THR A 278 6.59 15.61 7.89
N VAL A 279 6.07 15.34 6.71
CA VAL A 279 6.09 16.25 5.55
C VAL A 279 4.70 16.56 5.01
N LEU A 280 3.69 15.74 5.31
CA LEU A 280 2.26 15.98 5.07
C LEU A 280 1.45 15.41 6.24
N ASP A 281 0.31 16.05 6.51
CA ASP A 281 -0.61 15.64 7.56
C ASP A 281 -2.09 15.84 7.18
N THR A 282 -3.00 15.76 8.15
CA THR A 282 -4.43 15.97 7.94
C THR A 282 -4.77 17.37 7.45
N GLY A 283 -3.97 18.38 7.76
CA GLY A 283 -4.13 19.75 7.26
C GLY A 283 -3.91 19.87 5.75
N ASP A 284 -3.17 18.93 5.17
CA ASP A 284 -2.95 18.81 3.72
C ASP A 284 -4.05 17.98 3.02
N GLY A 285 -4.98 17.39 3.78
CA GLY A 285 -6.08 16.55 3.28
C GLY A 285 -5.83 15.05 3.36
N LEU A 286 -4.83 14.59 4.12
CA LEU A 286 -4.61 13.16 4.32
C LEU A 286 -5.70 12.53 5.21
N GLN A 287 -6.18 11.35 4.80
CA GLN A 287 -7.25 10.59 5.45
C GLN A 287 -6.89 9.10 5.47
N ASN A 288 -6.12 8.64 6.46
CA ASN A 288 -5.52 7.31 6.49
C ASN A 288 -4.75 6.99 5.20
N PRO A 289 -3.60 7.63 4.94
CA PRO A 289 -2.82 7.36 3.74
C PRO A 289 -2.30 5.92 3.74
N THR A 290 -2.44 5.27 2.59
CA THR A 290 -2.11 3.86 2.38
C THR A 290 -0.87 3.67 1.54
N SER A 291 -0.66 4.54 0.54
CA SER A 291 0.44 4.34 -0.39
C SER A 291 1.02 5.65 -0.90
N VAL A 292 2.32 5.64 -1.17
CA VAL A 292 3.06 6.72 -1.81
C VAL A 292 3.71 6.22 -3.09
N ALA A 293 3.67 7.02 -4.16
CA ALA A 293 4.41 6.77 -5.38
C ALA A 293 5.04 8.05 -5.91
N LEU A 294 6.16 7.91 -6.63
CA LEU A 294 6.85 9.03 -7.26
C LEU A 294 7.10 8.78 -8.74
N ARG A 295 6.97 9.86 -9.54
CA ARG A 295 7.43 9.93 -10.92
C ARG A 295 8.29 11.17 -11.10
N GLY A 296 9.59 10.98 -11.17
CA GLY A 296 10.52 12.11 -11.05
C GLY A 296 10.33 12.81 -9.70
N ASN A 297 9.96 14.09 -9.74
CA ASN A 297 9.65 14.87 -8.54
C ASN A 297 8.15 14.94 -8.19
N ASP A 298 7.28 14.40 -9.04
CA ASP A 298 5.84 14.34 -8.74
C ASP A 298 5.56 13.25 -7.72
N VAL A 299 4.94 13.62 -6.62
CA VAL A 299 4.55 12.75 -5.51
C VAL A 299 3.05 12.52 -5.56
N TYR A 300 2.64 11.29 -5.38
CA TYR A 300 1.27 10.82 -5.34
C TYR A 300 1.04 10.10 -4.02
N VAL A 301 -0.02 10.46 -3.29
CA VAL A 301 -0.40 9.81 -2.02
C VAL A 301 -1.85 9.38 -2.11
N LEU A 302 -2.13 8.11 -1.86
CA LEU A 302 -3.50 7.60 -1.72
C LEU A 302 -3.92 7.67 -0.25
N SER A 303 -5.15 8.12 -0.01
CA SER A 303 -5.79 8.14 1.31
C SER A 303 -7.09 7.35 1.23
N ALA A 304 -7.21 6.27 2.02
CA ALA A 304 -8.34 5.34 1.98
C ALA A 304 -9.53 5.78 2.84
N ALA A 305 -9.31 6.67 3.81
CA ALA A 305 -10.31 7.12 4.79
C ALA A 305 -10.93 5.95 5.60
N TYR A 306 -10.16 4.90 5.90
CA TYR A 306 -10.64 3.68 6.57
C TYR A 306 -11.35 3.95 7.90
N THR A 307 -10.75 4.80 8.72
CA THR A 307 -11.27 5.13 10.07
C THR A 307 -11.83 6.54 10.15
N THR A 308 -11.37 7.46 9.31
CA THR A 308 -11.88 8.84 9.25
C THR A 308 -13.24 8.90 8.57
N ALA A 309 -13.54 7.96 7.67
CA ALA A 309 -14.80 7.81 6.96
C ALA A 309 -15.32 9.12 6.31
N THR A 310 -14.39 9.93 5.78
CA THR A 310 -14.72 11.25 5.22
C THR A 310 -14.40 11.34 3.72
N ASP A 311 -13.12 11.42 3.36
CA ASP A 311 -12.69 11.77 2.00
C ASP A 311 -11.57 10.84 1.50
N PRO A 312 -11.88 9.66 0.93
CA PRO A 312 -10.87 8.90 0.22
C PRO A 312 -10.40 9.67 -1.01
N ASN A 313 -9.10 9.83 -1.17
CA ASN A 313 -8.57 10.74 -2.18
C ASN A 313 -7.21 10.32 -2.74
N LEU A 314 -6.82 10.96 -3.84
CA LEU A 314 -5.47 11.01 -4.38
C LEU A 314 -4.94 12.42 -4.22
N LEU A 315 -3.96 12.60 -3.35
CA LEU A 315 -3.21 13.83 -3.18
C LEU A 315 -2.01 13.83 -4.12
N ARG A 316 -1.70 15.00 -4.70
CA ARG A 316 -0.47 15.25 -5.45
C ARG A 316 0.33 16.37 -4.80
N ALA A 317 1.66 16.22 -4.86
CA ALA A 317 2.63 17.23 -4.44
C ALA A 317 3.84 17.20 -5.36
N HIS A 318 4.76 18.14 -5.20
CA HIS A 318 6.02 18.18 -5.91
C HIS A 318 7.19 18.19 -4.93
N LEU A 319 8.14 17.26 -5.10
CA LEU A 319 9.35 17.18 -4.30
C LEU A 319 10.37 18.21 -4.81
N ARG A 320 10.68 19.22 -3.99
CA ARG A 320 11.66 20.25 -4.36
C ARG A 320 13.01 19.60 -4.69
N LYS A 321 13.65 20.08 -5.75
CA LYS A 321 15.08 19.80 -5.96
C LYS A 321 15.85 20.41 -4.79
N HIS A 322 16.84 19.68 -4.24
CA HIS A 322 17.80 20.32 -3.35
C HIS A 322 18.53 21.42 -4.13
N PRO A 323 18.78 22.60 -3.52
CA PRO A 323 19.65 23.59 -4.11
C PRO A 323 21.05 23.04 -4.31
#